data_014a7a25b30831aadc5d1d752e54f07f
#
_entry.id   014a7a25b30831aadc5d1d752e54f07f
#
_cell.length_a   1.000
_cell.length_b   1.000
_cell.length_c   1.000
_cell.angle_alpha   90.00
_cell.angle_beta   90.00
_cell.angle_gamma   90.00
#
_symmetry.space_group_name_H-M   'P 1'
#
loop_
_entity.id
_entity.type
_entity.pdbx_description
1 polymer ?
#
loop_
_entity_poly.entity_id
_entity_poly.type
_entity_poly.pdbx_seq_one_letter_code
_entity_poly.pdbx_strand_id
1 'polypeptide(L)'
;MKTTLIATLGALASLTAAVNANPGIVYNDATGDIEPGISTGGGTLDLVSMEVSNTSTDIQFKLTVNGNIGTTDWGKFMIGMSTGNPGTTSGNGWGRPINMSSTAGGMDFWVGSWVNSGGAAQLWNYTTGSWNGPAAPGGFALAAGAQSTITYTLSLASLGLNNGDTFFFDAYSSGGGGTDGAIDALANPNVSITNWNSSYTSTGANIFSYTVVPAPGALALLGVAGLIGARKRR
;
A
#
# COMPACT_ATOMS: atom_id res chain seq x y z
N MET A 1 -10.03 38.06 -60.62
CA MET A 1 -10.24 36.79 -59.86
C MET A 1 -9.61 36.95 -58.49
N LYS A 2 -10.41 36.97 -57.43
CA LYS A 2 -9.92 37.03 -56.03
C LYS A 2 -10.07 35.65 -55.44
N THR A 3 -8.95 35.01 -55.13
CA THR A 3 -8.93 33.68 -54.51
C THR A 3 -8.99 33.86 -52.99
N THR A 4 -10.07 33.41 -52.39
CA THR A 4 -10.26 33.44 -50.92
C THR A 4 -9.67 32.15 -50.33
N LEU A 5 -8.61 32.27 -49.53
CA LEU A 5 -8.01 31.19 -48.78
C LEU A 5 -8.79 30.97 -47.48
N ILE A 6 -9.47 29.85 -47.35
CA ILE A 6 -10.16 29.43 -46.13
C ILE A 6 -9.16 28.63 -45.28
N ALA A 7 -8.66 29.23 -44.21
CA ALA A 7 -7.86 28.54 -43.19
C ALA A 7 -8.80 27.82 -42.23
N THR A 8 -8.85 26.49 -42.25
CA THR A 8 -9.51 25.68 -41.23
C THR A 8 -8.64 25.54 -40.01
N LEU A 9 -8.96 26.27 -38.96
CA LEU A 9 -8.35 26.12 -37.66
C LEU A 9 -8.86 24.84 -37.01
N GLY A 10 -8.06 23.78 -36.99
CA GLY A 10 -8.35 22.57 -36.25
C GLY A 10 -8.14 22.80 -34.78
N ALA A 11 -9.22 22.83 -34.01
CA ALA A 11 -9.14 22.85 -32.55
C ALA A 11 -8.63 21.49 -32.04
N LEU A 12 -7.38 21.42 -31.55
CA LEU A 12 -6.90 20.30 -30.75
C LEU A 12 -7.58 20.40 -29.38
N ALA A 13 -8.62 19.61 -29.16
CA ALA A 13 -9.14 19.37 -27.83
C ALA A 13 -8.12 18.52 -27.08
N SER A 14 -7.43 19.11 -26.12
CA SER A 14 -6.61 18.37 -25.14
C SER A 14 -7.56 17.57 -24.24
N LEU A 15 -7.70 16.27 -24.51
CA LEU A 15 -8.35 15.36 -23.57
C LEU A 15 -7.39 15.21 -22.37
N THR A 16 -7.65 15.93 -21.30
CA THR A 16 -7.07 15.58 -20.00
C THR A 16 -7.77 14.30 -19.54
N ALA A 17 -7.09 13.16 -19.71
CA ALA A 17 -7.55 11.92 -19.12
C ALA A 17 -7.59 12.10 -17.61
N ALA A 18 -8.79 12.08 -17.03
CA ALA A 18 -8.93 11.95 -15.59
C ALA A 18 -8.23 10.65 -15.18
N VAL A 19 -7.27 10.75 -14.27
CA VAL A 19 -6.59 9.58 -13.70
C VAL A 19 -7.62 8.94 -12.76
N ASN A 20 -8.45 8.05 -13.30
CA ASN A 20 -9.38 7.29 -12.50
C ASN A 20 -8.61 6.21 -11.77
N ALA A 21 -8.66 6.23 -10.43
CA ALA A 21 -8.22 5.11 -9.62
C ALA A 21 -9.13 3.90 -9.89
N ASN A 22 -8.57 2.71 -9.86
CA ASN A 22 -9.39 1.49 -9.83
C ASN A 22 -10.14 1.44 -8.49
N PRO A 23 -11.36 0.89 -8.46
CA PRO A 23 -12.02 0.61 -7.19
C PRO A 23 -11.10 -0.28 -6.35
N GLY A 24 -10.90 0.12 -5.09
CA GLY A 24 -10.00 -0.58 -4.17
C GLY A 24 -10.50 -1.99 -3.85
N ILE A 25 -9.56 -2.90 -3.62
CA ILE A 25 -9.84 -4.20 -3.01
C ILE A 25 -9.67 -4.04 -1.51
N VAL A 26 -10.70 -4.44 -0.73
CA VAL A 26 -10.66 -4.39 0.73
C VAL A 26 -10.26 -5.75 1.27
N TYR A 27 -9.22 -5.77 2.08
CA TYR A 27 -8.73 -6.89 2.85
C TYR A 27 -9.14 -6.67 4.31
N ASN A 28 -9.94 -7.58 4.86
CA ASN A 28 -10.47 -7.44 6.20
C ASN A 28 -9.64 -8.25 7.20
N ASP A 29 -9.58 -7.77 8.41
CA ASP A 29 -9.03 -8.43 9.57
C ASP A 29 -10.14 -8.74 10.59
N ALA A 30 -9.85 -9.66 11.50
CA ALA A 30 -10.65 -9.87 12.69
C ALA A 30 -10.34 -8.81 13.72
N THR A 31 -11.34 -8.22 14.37
CA THR A 31 -11.11 -7.26 15.43
C THR A 31 -11.10 -7.94 16.80
N GLY A 32 -10.24 -7.48 17.70
CA GLY A 32 -10.14 -7.97 19.07
C GLY A 32 -9.31 -9.25 19.21
N ASP A 33 -8.46 -9.55 18.24
CA ASP A 33 -7.55 -10.70 18.22
C ASP A 33 -6.12 -10.36 18.72
N ILE A 34 -5.97 -9.24 19.39
CA ILE A 34 -4.75 -8.91 20.15
C ILE A 34 -4.72 -9.71 21.45
N GLU A 35 -3.53 -10.19 21.86
CA GLU A 35 -3.32 -10.87 23.14
C GLU A 35 -3.87 -10.03 24.31
N PRO A 36 -4.74 -10.59 25.18
CA PRO A 36 -5.38 -9.82 26.26
C PRO A 36 -4.43 -9.14 27.24
N GLY A 37 -3.19 -9.61 27.33
CA GLY A 37 -2.14 -9.02 28.17
C GLY A 37 -1.43 -7.82 27.54
N ILE A 38 -1.70 -7.54 26.28
CA ILE A 38 -1.08 -6.43 25.52
C ILE A 38 -2.07 -5.27 25.41
N SER A 39 -1.60 -4.04 25.70
CA SER A 39 -2.44 -2.86 25.52
C SER A 39 -2.78 -2.64 24.05
N THR A 40 -4.07 -2.51 23.75
CA THR A 40 -4.55 -2.21 22.40
C THR A 40 -4.40 -0.74 22.02
N GLY A 41 -3.96 0.12 22.96
CA GLY A 41 -3.94 1.57 22.74
C GLY A 41 -5.33 2.17 22.53
N GLY A 42 -6.35 1.65 23.22
CA GLY A 42 -7.75 2.06 23.02
C GLY A 42 -8.29 1.62 21.64
N GLY A 43 -7.78 0.51 21.12
CA GLY A 43 -8.12 -0.06 19.81
C GLY A 43 -7.23 0.43 18.65
N THR A 44 -6.34 1.38 18.87
CA THR A 44 -5.50 1.90 17.77
C THR A 44 -4.52 0.88 17.21
N LEU A 45 -4.15 -0.14 17.97
CA LEU A 45 -3.31 -1.24 17.49
C LEU A 45 -4.12 -2.42 16.92
N ASP A 46 -5.44 -2.40 16.99
CA ASP A 46 -6.35 -3.42 16.47
C ASP A 46 -6.69 -3.02 15.01
N LEU A 47 -6.19 -3.78 14.06
CA LEU A 47 -6.40 -3.55 12.64
C LEU A 47 -7.82 -3.97 12.25
N VAL A 48 -8.42 -3.30 11.31
CA VAL A 48 -9.78 -3.60 10.84
C VAL A 48 -9.77 -4.03 9.39
N SER A 49 -9.06 -3.27 8.55
CA SER A 49 -8.99 -3.55 7.12
C SER A 49 -7.92 -2.71 6.43
N MET A 50 -7.54 -3.14 5.25
CA MET A 50 -6.76 -2.35 4.30
C MET A 50 -7.45 -2.33 2.94
N GLU A 51 -7.73 -1.13 2.42
CA GLU A 51 -8.12 -0.95 1.04
C GLU A 51 -6.86 -0.69 0.21
N VAL A 52 -6.66 -1.50 -0.84
CA VAL A 52 -5.57 -1.33 -1.81
C VAL A 52 -6.14 -0.97 -3.16
N SER A 53 -5.68 0.14 -3.72
CA SER A 53 -6.09 0.62 -5.04
C SER A 53 -4.88 1.13 -5.81
N ASN A 54 -4.98 1.24 -7.13
CA ASN A 54 -3.91 1.85 -7.92
C ASN A 54 -4.44 2.77 -9.03
N THR A 55 -3.61 3.72 -9.41
CA THR A 55 -3.70 4.47 -10.66
C THR A 55 -2.73 3.87 -11.69
N SER A 56 -2.48 4.55 -12.79
CA SER A 56 -1.44 4.15 -13.75
C SER A 56 -0.01 4.34 -13.24
N THR A 57 0.20 5.12 -12.17
CA THR A 57 1.53 5.52 -11.66
C THR A 57 1.74 5.18 -10.20
N ASP A 58 0.67 5.08 -9.43
CA ASP A 58 0.75 4.99 -7.99
C ASP A 58 -0.14 3.87 -7.45
N ILE A 59 0.27 3.30 -6.32
CA ILE A 59 -0.54 2.42 -5.50
C ILE A 59 -0.85 3.12 -4.17
N GLN A 60 -2.05 2.95 -3.68
CA GLN A 60 -2.52 3.49 -2.41
C GLN A 60 -2.91 2.35 -1.49
N PHE A 61 -2.44 2.42 -0.25
CA PHE A 61 -2.83 1.58 0.87
C PHE A 61 -3.54 2.45 1.89
N LYS A 62 -4.79 2.14 2.20
CA LYS A 62 -5.58 2.83 3.22
C LYS A 62 -5.91 1.86 4.34
N LEU A 63 -5.12 1.90 5.38
CA LEU A 63 -5.27 1.09 6.58
C LEU A 63 -6.32 1.71 7.49
N THR A 64 -7.26 0.91 8.00
CA THR A 64 -8.24 1.27 9.02
C THR A 64 -7.90 0.57 10.33
N VAL A 65 -7.91 1.31 11.43
CA VAL A 65 -7.68 0.80 12.78
C VAL A 65 -8.90 1.04 13.67
N ASN A 66 -9.11 0.17 14.65
CA ASN A 66 -10.29 0.13 15.51
C ASN A 66 -10.24 1.15 16.66
N GLY A 67 -9.51 2.26 16.51
CA GLY A 67 -9.37 3.26 17.55
C GLY A 67 -9.07 4.66 17.00
N ASN A 68 -8.99 5.62 17.90
CA ASN A 68 -8.79 7.02 17.58
C ASN A 68 -7.32 7.42 17.74
N ILE A 69 -6.56 7.50 16.65
CA ILE A 69 -5.16 7.95 16.63
C ILE A 69 -4.98 9.41 17.10
N GLY A 70 -6.05 10.21 17.11
CA GLY A 70 -6.00 11.58 17.64
C GLY A 70 -6.00 11.64 19.17
N THR A 71 -6.41 10.57 19.85
CA THR A 71 -6.38 10.45 21.31
C THR A 71 -5.31 9.49 21.82
N THR A 72 -4.88 8.54 20.98
CA THR A 72 -3.79 7.58 21.28
C THR A 72 -2.81 7.58 20.12
N ASP A 73 -1.68 8.26 20.29
CA ASP A 73 -0.77 8.62 19.22
C ASP A 73 0.59 7.89 19.24
N TRP A 74 0.78 6.88 20.08
CA TRP A 74 2.06 6.17 20.20
C TRP A 74 2.20 4.95 19.26
N GLY A 75 1.14 4.56 18.55
CA GLY A 75 1.15 3.42 17.63
C GLY A 75 2.11 3.59 16.44
N LYS A 76 2.63 2.47 15.99
CA LYS A 76 3.43 2.33 14.77
C LYS A 76 2.71 1.39 13.81
N PHE A 77 2.69 1.75 12.54
CA PHE A 77 1.99 0.97 11.51
C PHE A 77 2.92 0.72 10.35
N MET A 78 2.95 -0.51 9.89
CA MET A 78 3.92 -0.96 8.91
C MET A 78 3.26 -1.80 7.81
N ILE A 79 3.90 -1.82 6.64
CA ILE A 79 3.54 -2.70 5.54
C ILE A 79 4.82 -3.38 5.06
N GLY A 80 4.83 -4.71 5.11
CA GLY A 80 5.84 -5.52 4.46
C GLY A 80 5.36 -5.92 3.07
N MET A 81 6.22 -5.83 2.06
CA MET A 81 5.89 -6.21 0.68
C MET A 81 6.94 -7.12 0.08
N SER A 82 6.49 -8.05 -0.77
CA SER A 82 7.32 -8.91 -1.61
C SER A 82 6.87 -8.74 -3.05
N THR A 83 7.64 -7.98 -3.83
CA THR A 83 7.29 -7.61 -5.22
C THR A 83 7.94 -8.54 -6.25
N GLY A 84 8.64 -9.58 -5.79
CA GLY A 84 9.38 -10.52 -6.65
C GLY A 84 10.82 -10.11 -6.91
N ASN A 85 11.28 -8.99 -6.36
CA ASN A 85 12.70 -8.66 -6.32
C ASN A 85 13.43 -9.51 -5.26
N PRO A 86 14.77 -9.61 -5.31
CA PRO A 86 15.51 -10.22 -4.24
C PRO A 86 15.22 -9.56 -2.90
N GLY A 87 14.67 -10.33 -1.96
CA GLY A 87 14.26 -9.88 -0.64
C GLY A 87 14.86 -10.72 0.47
N THR A 88 14.44 -10.47 1.71
CA THR A 88 14.87 -11.23 2.89
C THR A 88 13.67 -11.82 3.62
N THR A 89 13.82 -13.05 4.10
CA THR A 89 12.80 -13.71 4.95
C THR A 89 13.00 -13.40 6.43
N SER A 90 13.99 -12.59 6.77
CA SER A 90 14.27 -12.18 8.15
C SER A 90 14.69 -10.72 8.22
N GLY A 91 14.08 -9.99 9.16
CA GLY A 91 14.33 -8.56 9.37
C GLY A 91 13.58 -7.65 8.37
N ASN A 92 13.59 -6.37 8.68
CA ASN A 92 12.90 -5.32 7.95
C ASN A 92 13.67 -3.99 8.10
N GLY A 93 13.20 -2.94 7.41
CA GLY A 93 13.86 -1.63 7.41
C GLY A 93 14.01 -0.96 8.79
N TRP A 94 13.21 -1.37 9.76
CA TRP A 94 13.28 -0.86 11.14
C TRP A 94 13.97 -1.82 12.14
N GLY A 95 14.36 -3.02 11.69
CA GLY A 95 14.98 -4.02 12.57
C GLY A 95 14.04 -4.59 13.64
N ARG A 96 12.73 -4.49 13.45
CA ARG A 96 11.75 -5.08 14.37
C ARG A 96 11.69 -6.60 14.20
N PRO A 97 11.23 -7.36 15.21
CA PRO A 97 11.07 -8.81 15.11
C PRO A 97 9.83 -9.19 14.26
N ILE A 98 9.72 -8.62 13.07
CA ILE A 98 8.64 -8.83 12.10
C ILE A 98 9.25 -9.28 10.79
N ASN A 99 8.81 -10.43 10.28
CA ASN A 99 9.33 -11.07 9.10
C ASN A 99 8.20 -11.43 8.13
N MET A 100 8.55 -11.69 6.87
CA MET A 100 7.61 -12.19 5.87
C MET A 100 8.31 -13.18 4.93
N SER A 101 7.61 -14.27 4.60
CA SER A 101 8.06 -15.25 3.62
C SER A 101 6.89 -15.63 2.72
N SER A 102 6.85 -15.08 1.52
CA SER A 102 5.84 -15.33 0.49
C SER A 102 6.30 -16.36 -0.54
N THR A 103 5.41 -16.75 -1.43
CA THR A 103 5.76 -17.59 -2.60
C THR A 103 6.64 -16.86 -3.61
N ALA A 104 6.69 -15.51 -3.59
CA ALA A 104 7.59 -14.71 -4.40
C ALA A 104 8.96 -14.49 -3.75
N GLY A 105 9.15 -14.99 -2.51
CA GLY A 105 10.39 -14.81 -1.74
C GLY A 105 10.18 -14.06 -0.44
N GLY A 106 11.21 -13.40 0.04
CA GLY A 106 11.16 -12.56 1.24
C GLY A 106 10.67 -11.15 0.96
N MET A 107 10.66 -10.35 2.01
CA MET A 107 10.32 -8.93 1.98
C MET A 107 11.40 -8.14 1.25
N ASP A 108 11.02 -7.35 0.25
CA ASP A 108 11.90 -6.47 -0.51
C ASP A 108 11.58 -4.99 -0.32
N PHE A 109 10.36 -4.66 0.17
CA PHE A 109 9.99 -3.31 0.60
C PHE A 109 9.36 -3.33 1.99
N TRP A 110 9.62 -2.25 2.72
CA TRP A 110 9.05 -1.99 4.03
C TRP A 110 8.61 -0.53 4.13
N VAL A 111 7.35 -0.32 4.47
CA VAL A 111 6.85 0.99 4.89
C VAL A 111 6.70 0.97 6.39
N GLY A 112 7.25 1.97 7.06
CA GLY A 112 7.04 2.18 8.49
C GLY A 112 6.52 3.58 8.75
N SER A 113 5.52 3.72 9.63
CA SER A 113 4.92 5.00 9.97
C SER A 113 4.64 5.13 11.46
N TRP A 114 4.48 6.37 11.89
CA TRP A 114 4.02 6.74 13.23
C TRP A 114 2.93 7.80 13.13
N VAL A 115 2.11 7.92 14.17
CA VAL A 115 0.97 8.84 14.20
C VAL A 115 1.15 10.01 15.15
N ASN A 116 2.14 9.96 16.04
CA ASN A 116 2.47 11.04 16.94
C ASN A 116 3.11 12.24 16.23
N SER A 117 2.97 13.43 16.81
CA SER A 117 3.56 14.68 16.31
C SER A 117 3.18 15.01 14.84
N GLY A 118 1.92 14.72 14.49
CA GLY A 118 1.41 14.94 13.11
C GLY A 118 1.71 13.79 12.15
N GLY A 119 2.45 12.79 12.60
CA GLY A 119 2.77 11.58 11.84
C GLY A 119 3.77 11.77 10.71
N ALA A 120 4.40 10.67 10.33
CA ALA A 120 5.18 10.57 9.09
C ALA A 120 5.33 9.09 8.70
N ALA A 121 5.82 8.86 7.48
CA ALA A 121 6.12 7.53 6.98
C ALA A 121 7.48 7.47 6.29
N GLN A 122 8.05 6.28 6.28
CA GLN A 122 9.34 5.94 5.69
C GLN A 122 9.18 4.75 4.77
N LEU A 123 9.81 4.79 3.60
CA LEU A 123 9.94 3.67 2.67
C LEU A 123 11.38 3.16 2.70
N TRP A 124 11.52 1.85 2.83
CA TRP A 124 12.79 1.14 2.77
C TRP A 124 12.74 0.09 1.68
N ASN A 125 13.85 -0.13 0.99
CA ASN A 125 14.01 -1.21 0.03
C ASN A 125 15.17 -2.14 0.43
N TYR A 126 15.02 -3.43 0.12
CA TYR A 126 16.08 -4.41 0.33
C TYR A 126 16.79 -4.65 -0.99
N THR A 127 18.04 -4.18 -1.08
CA THR A 127 18.87 -4.36 -2.28
C THR A 127 20.30 -4.68 -1.86
N THR A 128 20.98 -5.46 -2.68
CA THR A 128 22.40 -5.83 -2.44
C THR A 128 22.66 -6.49 -1.08
N GLY A 129 21.66 -7.23 -0.55
CA GLY A 129 21.80 -7.94 0.72
C GLY A 129 21.56 -7.09 1.98
N SER A 130 21.06 -5.87 1.85
CA SER A 130 20.80 -4.98 2.99
C SER A 130 19.58 -4.08 2.78
N TRP A 131 19.02 -3.58 3.89
CA TRP A 131 17.97 -2.56 3.89
C TRP A 131 18.59 -1.18 3.63
N ASN A 132 18.04 -0.49 2.63
CA ASN A 132 18.45 0.86 2.21
C ASN A 132 17.27 1.82 2.38
N GLY A 133 17.54 2.97 2.95
CA GLY A 133 16.53 3.99 3.24
C GLY A 133 16.92 4.81 4.48
N PRO A 134 15.97 5.58 5.03
CA PRO A 134 14.60 5.75 4.53
C PRO A 134 14.49 6.73 3.36
N ALA A 135 13.58 6.46 2.44
CA ALA A 135 13.02 7.44 1.52
C ALA A 135 11.63 7.89 2.02
N ALA A 136 11.15 9.03 1.57
CA ALA A 136 9.75 9.42 1.78
C ALA A 136 8.83 8.64 0.81
N PRO A 137 7.65 8.17 1.23
CA PRO A 137 6.61 7.72 0.31
C PRO A 137 6.11 8.90 -0.54
N GLY A 138 5.44 8.61 -1.66
CA GLY A 138 4.83 9.63 -2.53
C GLY A 138 3.71 10.43 -1.86
N GLY A 139 3.04 9.85 -0.85
CA GLY A 139 2.06 10.51 -0.02
C GLY A 139 1.81 9.77 1.30
N PHE A 140 1.43 10.54 2.32
CA PHE A 140 1.05 10.05 3.63
C PHE A 140 -0.03 10.94 4.22
N ALA A 141 -1.12 10.35 4.73
CA ALA A 141 -2.20 11.07 5.37
C ALA A 141 -2.80 10.31 6.54
N LEU A 142 -3.20 11.05 7.57
CA LEU A 142 -3.88 10.55 8.76
C LEU A 142 -5.28 11.15 8.83
N ALA A 143 -6.27 10.34 9.15
CA ALA A 143 -7.61 10.80 9.49
C ALA A 143 -8.06 10.15 10.80
N ALA A 144 -8.15 10.97 11.85
CA ALA A 144 -8.61 10.54 13.16
C ALA A 144 -10.14 10.41 13.19
N GLY A 145 -10.65 9.41 13.89
CA GLY A 145 -12.07 9.14 14.05
C GLY A 145 -12.28 7.99 15.04
N ALA A 146 -13.52 7.56 15.26
CA ALA A 146 -13.82 6.38 16.06
C ALA A 146 -13.08 5.15 15.53
N GLN A 147 -13.06 5.00 14.21
CA GLN A 147 -12.08 4.21 13.47
C GLN A 147 -11.22 5.20 12.67
N SER A 148 -9.93 5.15 12.86
CA SER A 148 -9.00 6.05 12.17
C SER A 148 -8.45 5.41 10.91
N THR A 149 -8.00 6.23 9.97
CA THR A 149 -7.36 5.75 8.75
C THR A 149 -5.97 6.32 8.56
N ILE A 150 -5.08 5.49 8.03
CA ILE A 150 -3.70 5.82 7.68
C ILE A 150 -3.52 5.48 6.22
N THR A 151 -3.23 6.49 5.41
CA THR A 151 -3.14 6.33 3.95
C THR A 151 -1.71 6.54 3.48
N TYR A 152 -1.22 5.60 2.69
CA TYR A 152 0.09 5.64 2.04
C TYR A 152 -0.10 5.67 0.53
N THR A 153 0.66 6.51 -0.16
CA THR A 153 0.74 6.50 -1.63
C THR A 153 2.18 6.22 -2.03
N LEU A 154 2.41 5.18 -2.82
CA LEU A 154 3.72 4.77 -3.29
C LEU A 154 3.73 4.78 -4.81
N SER A 155 4.84 5.20 -5.42
CA SER A 155 5.02 5.11 -6.87
C SER A 155 5.21 3.64 -7.29
N LEU A 156 4.44 3.16 -8.27
CA LEU A 156 4.62 1.84 -8.86
C LEU A 156 6.04 1.66 -9.41
N ALA A 157 6.58 2.71 -10.05
CA ALA A 157 7.94 2.70 -10.58
C ALA A 157 9.00 2.53 -9.46
N SER A 158 8.79 3.15 -8.28
CA SER A 158 9.70 2.99 -7.13
C SER A 158 9.67 1.57 -6.54
N LEU A 159 8.56 0.86 -6.70
CA LEU A 159 8.39 -0.54 -6.30
C LEU A 159 8.80 -1.53 -7.40
N GLY A 160 9.14 -1.06 -8.60
CA GLY A 160 9.44 -1.90 -9.76
C GLY A 160 8.22 -2.63 -10.31
N LEU A 161 7.01 -2.12 -10.05
CA LEU A 161 5.75 -2.75 -10.43
C LEU A 161 5.15 -2.13 -11.70
N ASN A 162 4.58 -2.97 -12.55
CA ASN A 162 3.87 -2.63 -13.78
C ASN A 162 2.45 -3.17 -13.73
N ASN A 163 1.61 -2.76 -14.67
CA ASN A 163 0.28 -3.35 -14.87
C ASN A 163 0.38 -4.87 -15.12
N GLY A 164 -0.39 -5.62 -14.38
CA GLY A 164 -0.42 -7.09 -14.43
C GLY A 164 0.51 -7.76 -13.42
N ASP A 165 1.44 -7.03 -12.82
CA ASP A 165 2.31 -7.59 -11.78
C ASP A 165 1.52 -7.85 -10.50
N THR A 166 1.79 -8.97 -9.87
CA THR A 166 1.22 -9.35 -8.57
C THR A 166 2.30 -9.29 -7.52
N PHE A 167 2.02 -8.61 -6.43
CA PHE A 167 2.89 -8.60 -5.25
C PHE A 167 2.15 -9.12 -4.02
N PHE A 168 2.90 -9.53 -3.02
CA PHE A 168 2.39 -10.00 -1.74
C PHE A 168 2.65 -8.96 -0.67
N PHE A 169 1.76 -8.89 0.32
CA PHE A 169 1.90 -7.94 1.42
C PHE A 169 1.20 -8.41 2.68
N ASP A 170 1.62 -7.85 3.80
CA ASP A 170 0.88 -7.85 5.05
C ASP A 170 1.08 -6.50 5.74
N ALA A 171 0.15 -6.13 6.60
CA ALA A 171 0.25 -4.91 7.40
C ALA A 171 0.29 -5.25 8.89
N TYR A 172 0.96 -4.41 9.64
CA TYR A 172 1.21 -4.66 11.06
C TYR A 172 0.96 -3.41 11.88
N SER A 173 0.41 -3.58 13.06
CA SER A 173 0.50 -2.60 14.13
C SER A 173 1.61 -2.97 15.11
N SER A 174 2.17 -1.99 15.80
CA SER A 174 3.20 -2.21 16.82
C SER A 174 3.24 -1.08 17.83
N GLY A 175 3.89 -1.32 18.96
CA GLY A 175 4.11 -0.32 19.98
C GLY A 175 5.19 0.71 19.63
N GLY A 176 5.47 1.60 20.60
CA GLY A 176 6.49 2.65 20.48
C GLY A 176 7.93 2.17 20.63
N GLY A 177 8.16 0.99 21.24
CA GLY A 177 9.49 0.42 21.45
C GLY A 177 10.12 -0.08 20.14
N GLY A 178 11.43 0.13 19.96
CA GLY A 178 12.14 -0.29 18.75
C GLY A 178 12.23 -1.81 18.56
N THR A 179 12.00 -2.58 19.62
CA THR A 179 12.02 -4.06 19.62
C THR A 179 10.62 -4.67 19.67
N ASP A 180 9.55 -3.86 19.66
CA ASP A 180 8.18 -4.36 19.68
C ASP A 180 7.86 -5.11 18.39
N GLY A 181 7.20 -6.27 18.52
CA GLY A 181 6.76 -7.11 17.42
C GLY A 181 5.46 -6.63 16.76
N ALA A 182 4.88 -7.46 15.92
CA ALA A 182 3.55 -7.24 15.35
C ALA A 182 2.49 -7.53 16.42
N ILE A 183 1.96 -6.49 17.03
CA ILE A 183 0.88 -6.61 18.02
C ILE A 183 -0.36 -7.17 17.35
N ASP A 184 -0.57 -6.73 16.12
CA ASP A 184 -1.57 -7.23 15.20
C ASP A 184 -1.01 -7.32 13.79
N ALA A 185 -1.54 -8.25 12.99
CA ALA A 185 -1.13 -8.51 11.61
C ALA A 185 -2.37 -8.78 10.75
N LEU A 186 -2.64 -7.90 9.81
CA LEU A 186 -3.86 -7.82 9.00
C LEU A 186 -4.28 -9.14 8.33
N ALA A 187 -3.33 -9.96 7.93
CA ALA A 187 -3.62 -11.23 7.27
C ALA A 187 -3.77 -12.42 8.24
N ASN A 188 -3.62 -12.20 9.54
CA ASN A 188 -3.71 -13.24 10.57
C ASN A 188 -4.94 -13.01 11.47
N PRO A 189 -6.03 -13.76 11.30
CA PRO A 189 -7.25 -13.57 12.09
C PRO A 189 -7.14 -14.12 13.54
N ASN A 190 -5.94 -14.28 14.06
CA ASN A 190 -5.66 -14.79 15.39
C ASN A 190 -4.58 -13.95 16.04
N VAL A 191 -4.39 -14.11 17.35
CA VAL A 191 -3.32 -13.47 18.11
C VAL A 191 -1.97 -13.67 17.40
N SER A 192 -1.33 -12.57 17.02
CA SER A 192 -0.06 -12.58 16.28
C SER A 192 1.12 -12.87 17.19
N ILE A 193 1.14 -12.26 18.38
CA ILE A 193 2.21 -12.43 19.38
C ILE A 193 1.62 -12.45 20.80
N THR A 194 2.31 -13.12 21.73
CA THR A 194 1.91 -13.24 23.13
C THR A 194 2.63 -12.28 24.08
N ASN A 195 3.70 -11.64 23.61
CA ASN A 195 4.48 -10.65 24.34
C ASN A 195 4.96 -9.55 23.39
N TRP A 196 5.15 -8.34 23.89
CA TRP A 196 5.57 -7.17 23.12
C TRP A 196 6.76 -7.42 22.18
N ASN A 197 7.75 -8.17 22.60
CA ASN A 197 9.00 -8.40 21.88
C ASN A 197 9.03 -9.74 21.13
N SER A 198 7.91 -10.45 21.05
CA SER A 198 7.83 -11.73 20.33
C SER A 198 8.00 -11.50 18.84
N SER A 199 8.69 -12.44 18.21
CA SER A 199 8.85 -12.43 16.76
C SER A 199 7.56 -12.91 16.08
N TYR A 200 7.21 -12.26 14.97
CA TYR A 200 6.12 -12.66 14.09
C TYR A 200 6.64 -12.86 12.66
N THR A 201 6.08 -13.82 11.95
CA THR A 201 6.41 -14.05 10.55
C THR A 201 5.12 -14.32 9.76
N SER A 202 4.78 -13.41 8.85
CA SER A 202 3.71 -13.64 7.90
C SER A 202 4.14 -14.70 6.89
N THR A 203 3.36 -15.76 6.76
CA THR A 203 3.64 -16.88 5.84
C THR A 203 2.38 -17.63 5.46
N GLY A 204 2.37 -18.26 4.30
CA GLY A 204 1.28 -19.11 3.84
C GLY A 204 -0.03 -18.36 3.68
N ALA A 205 -1.07 -18.73 4.45
CA ALA A 205 -2.38 -18.10 4.41
C ALA A 205 -2.41 -16.70 5.04
N ASN A 206 -1.41 -16.36 5.85
CA ASN A 206 -1.31 -15.08 6.56
C ASN A 206 -0.53 -14.04 5.72
N ILE A 207 -0.76 -14.01 4.42
CA ILE A 207 -0.22 -13.02 3.48
C ILE A 207 -1.29 -12.77 2.42
N PHE A 208 -1.56 -11.50 2.13
CA PHE A 208 -2.41 -11.10 1.03
C PHE A 208 -1.61 -10.88 -0.27
N SER A 209 -2.32 -10.86 -1.39
CA SER A 209 -1.75 -10.48 -2.68
C SER A 209 -2.63 -9.45 -3.38
N TYR A 210 -2.00 -8.58 -4.16
CA TYR A 210 -2.67 -7.60 -5.01
C TYR A 210 -2.06 -7.62 -6.40
N THR A 211 -2.92 -7.58 -7.43
CA THR A 211 -2.49 -7.45 -8.82
C THR A 211 -2.73 -6.02 -9.30
N VAL A 212 -1.68 -5.36 -9.77
CA VAL A 212 -1.76 -4.02 -10.35
C VAL A 212 -2.60 -4.08 -11.62
N VAL A 213 -3.69 -3.34 -11.66
CA VAL A 213 -4.62 -3.35 -12.80
C VAL A 213 -4.52 -2.06 -13.62
N PRO A 214 -4.73 -2.12 -14.96
CA PRO A 214 -4.74 -0.93 -15.79
C PRO A 214 -5.79 0.07 -15.31
N ALA A 215 -5.44 1.36 -15.21
CA ALA A 215 -6.41 2.39 -14.88
C ALA A 215 -7.56 2.42 -15.92
N PRO A 216 -8.82 2.56 -15.51
CA PRO A 216 -9.99 2.46 -16.40
C PRO A 216 -9.93 3.34 -17.65
N GLY A 217 -9.29 4.52 -17.55
CA GLY A 217 -9.09 5.43 -18.69
C GLY A 217 -8.19 4.88 -19.80
N ALA A 218 -7.25 4.00 -19.48
CA ALA A 218 -6.36 3.39 -20.48
C ALA A 218 -7.13 2.41 -21.39
N LEU A 219 -8.07 1.66 -20.81
CA LEU A 219 -8.92 0.73 -21.58
C LEU A 219 -9.92 1.47 -22.48
N ALA A 220 -10.46 2.60 -22.02
CA ALA A 220 -11.37 3.43 -22.81
C ALA A 220 -10.66 4.01 -24.06
N LEU A 221 -9.42 4.47 -23.93
CA LEU A 221 -8.61 4.98 -25.04
C LEU A 221 -8.29 3.90 -26.10
N LEU A 222 -8.00 2.68 -25.67
CA LEU A 222 -7.78 1.54 -26.58
C LEU A 222 -9.06 1.19 -27.36
N GLY A 223 -10.22 1.24 -26.70
CA GLY A 223 -11.52 1.02 -27.35
C GLY A 223 -11.83 2.06 -28.44
N VAL A 224 -11.58 3.34 -28.16
CA VAL A 224 -11.79 4.44 -29.13
C VAL A 224 -10.79 4.35 -30.29
N ALA A 225 -9.53 4.06 -30.03
CA ALA A 225 -8.52 3.90 -31.08
C ALA A 225 -8.84 2.72 -32.00
N GLY A 226 -9.36 1.61 -31.46
CA GLY A 226 -9.81 0.46 -32.24
C GLY A 226 -10.98 0.80 -33.18
N LEU A 227 -11.96 1.58 -32.71
CA LEU A 227 -13.10 2.03 -33.51
C LEU A 227 -12.71 2.98 -34.64
N ILE A 228 -11.76 3.90 -34.39
CA ILE A 228 -11.25 4.83 -35.42
C ILE A 228 -10.43 4.08 -36.47
N GLY A 229 -9.62 3.11 -36.05
CA GLY A 229 -8.81 2.27 -36.94
C GLY A 229 -9.65 1.38 -37.88
N ALA A 230 -10.78 0.86 -37.36
CA ALA A 230 -11.72 0.04 -38.17
C ALA A 230 -12.47 0.85 -39.24
N ARG A 231 -12.70 2.15 -39.00
CA ARG A 231 -13.44 3.03 -39.93
C ARG A 231 -12.61 3.43 -41.18
N LYS A 232 -11.28 3.32 -41.13
CA LYS A 232 -10.37 3.65 -42.24
C LYS A 232 -10.18 2.52 -43.26
N ARG A 233 -10.75 1.34 -43.03
CA ARG A 233 -10.61 0.15 -43.93
C ARG A 233 -11.85 -0.14 -44.78
N ARG A 234 -12.77 0.82 -44.92
CA ARG A 234 -13.91 0.74 -45.85
C ARG A 234 -13.84 1.83 -46.92
#